data_626a8ebd6c566b22315ad4cbc5730d53
#
_entry.id   626a8ebd6c566b22315ad4cbc5730d53
#
_cell.length_a   1.000
_cell.length_b   1.000
_cell.length_c   1.000
_cell.angle_alpha   90.00
_cell.angle_beta   90.00
_cell.angle_gamma   90.00
#
_symmetry.space_group_name_H-M   'P 1'
#
loop_
_entity.id
_entity.type
_entity.pdbx_description
1 polymer ?
#
loop_
_entity_poly.entity_id
_entity_poly.type
_entity_poly.pdbx_seq_one_letter_code
_entity_poly.pdbx_strand_id
1 'polypeptide(L)'
;MVTDSCRRLDTATGGMCVVGHSIGIDLSINGAHDCTILDATGQLVQRFTFDSSSAGLQKLEQHICRIDSPHGAPVVVMEPTGLAWFLPCLYLRAQHPSVKVVRIKTSKVAALRRYLKQDAKSDRLDSLTLAKMPLVDPEKLYAVDLPPAALQGLDRMTRQRARLVESLTGRKNRLQALIGGYLPGLMAIVGKPWEPVFRAMLTVSLNPVTLAGQDTTALRKALQDKRSHKALPEELIPRLRTACEQFAQLYRPIIEAGLLTEIFFDDVRDEVARELRLMDVEEQEVKELEAAIARRYQEIVPEDHLRTIRGLGAVTAPTILAAVGTPQRFQSQAAFRGWTGVVAHASQSADSDAKGLPMTKAGPKRVKLALYQAAETARLWDPQLAKIYYDQMVHKGKPHNKAIGAVMSHLASRIHAVLTEQRDYVLRDVDGREVTTREARTIIQTQYQVPAEIRAERRARSTRRKRDVSTNAHRGSAKRSSRRSSTSSHTHSTQSQGADQIRSPAISH
;
A
#
# COMPACT_ATOMS: atom_id res chain seq x y z
N MET A 1 -11.07 -24.93 34.66
CA MET A 1 -12.43 -25.41 34.26
C MET A 1 -13.16 -24.20 33.76
N VAL A 2 -13.12 -23.96 32.43
CA VAL A 2 -14.02 -23.05 31.73
C VAL A 2 -14.56 -23.85 30.58
N THR A 3 -15.84 -24.04 30.64
CA THR A 3 -16.66 -24.97 29.90
C THR A 3 -16.66 -24.71 28.38
N ASP A 4 -16.41 -25.78 27.69
CA ASP A 4 -16.61 -26.09 26.29
C ASP A 4 -18.11 -25.90 25.91
N SER A 5 -18.47 -24.78 25.31
CA SER A 5 -19.84 -24.56 24.81
C SER A 5 -19.87 -23.56 23.66
N CYS A 6 -19.19 -23.90 22.57
CA CYS A 6 -19.39 -23.23 21.29
C CYS A 6 -19.00 -24.14 20.10
N ARG A 7 -19.59 -25.34 20.07
CA ARG A 7 -19.57 -26.22 18.87
C ARG A 7 -20.99 -26.46 18.40
N ARG A 8 -21.17 -26.19 17.11
CA ARG A 8 -22.28 -26.48 16.19
C ARG A 8 -23.12 -25.26 15.85
N LEU A 9 -22.73 -24.60 14.79
CA LEU A 9 -23.68 -23.96 13.88
C LEU A 9 -23.91 -24.94 12.74
N ASP A 10 -25.12 -25.45 12.69
CA ASP A 10 -25.60 -26.42 11.73
C ASP A 10 -25.48 -25.91 10.29
N THR A 11 -24.78 -26.70 9.49
CA THR A 11 -24.83 -26.65 8.04
C THR A 11 -25.98 -27.58 7.57
N ALA A 12 -27.16 -27.05 7.44
CA ALA A 12 -28.19 -27.59 6.55
C ALA A 12 -29.46 -26.74 6.63
N THR A 13 -29.63 -25.85 5.70
CA THR A 13 -30.86 -25.49 4.98
C THR A 13 -30.55 -24.22 4.17
N GLY A 14 -30.81 -24.28 2.87
CA GLY A 14 -30.78 -23.11 1.97
C GLY A 14 -31.93 -22.14 2.26
N GLY A 15 -31.98 -21.63 3.49
CA GLY A 15 -32.89 -20.58 3.91
C GLY A 15 -32.29 -19.23 3.57
N MET A 16 -33.03 -18.42 2.84
CA MET A 16 -32.77 -16.99 2.67
C MET A 16 -32.43 -16.40 4.04
N CYS A 17 -31.23 -15.85 4.19
CA CYS A 17 -30.77 -15.21 5.43
C CYS A 17 -31.66 -13.97 5.65
N VAL A 18 -32.74 -14.11 6.43
CA VAL A 18 -33.62 -13.00 6.77
C VAL A 18 -32.84 -12.09 7.70
N VAL A 19 -32.45 -10.94 7.20
CA VAL A 19 -31.82 -9.88 8.01
C VAL A 19 -32.91 -9.29 8.91
N GLY A 20 -32.73 -9.34 10.21
CA GLY A 20 -33.65 -8.70 11.16
C GLY A 20 -33.73 -7.18 10.92
N HIS A 21 -33.11 -6.39 11.79
CA HIS A 21 -32.93 -4.95 11.56
C HIS A 21 -31.59 -4.64 10.94
N SER A 22 -31.54 -3.59 10.12
CA SER A 22 -30.32 -3.10 9.48
C SER A 22 -29.99 -1.71 9.98
N ILE A 23 -28.76 -1.51 10.43
CA ILE A 23 -28.27 -0.28 11.06
C ILE A 23 -27.10 0.25 10.24
N GLY A 24 -27.24 1.45 9.67
CA GLY A 24 -26.15 2.14 8.97
C GLY A 24 -25.61 3.27 9.83
N ILE A 25 -24.30 3.27 10.03
CA ILE A 25 -23.61 4.32 10.79
C ILE A 25 -22.63 5.04 9.87
N ASP A 26 -22.88 6.31 9.60
CA ASP A 26 -21.92 7.20 8.98
C ASP A 26 -21.06 7.85 10.07
N LEU A 27 -19.75 7.61 9.98
CA LEU A 27 -18.79 7.91 11.04
C LEU A 27 -18.10 9.25 10.80
N SER A 28 -18.13 10.14 11.77
CA SER A 28 -17.33 11.35 11.81
C SER A 28 -16.06 11.17 12.64
N ILE A 29 -14.97 11.83 12.26
CA ILE A 29 -13.70 11.81 13.04
C ILE A 29 -13.79 12.75 14.24
N ASN A 30 -14.37 13.92 14.05
CA ASN A 30 -14.38 15.02 15.03
C ASN A 30 -15.79 15.47 15.43
N GLY A 31 -16.82 14.76 15.02
CA GLY A 31 -18.21 15.14 15.27
C GLY A 31 -19.09 13.96 15.66
N ALA A 32 -20.39 14.21 15.71
CA ALA A 32 -21.37 13.17 15.92
C ALA A 32 -21.46 12.24 14.71
N HIS A 33 -21.77 10.97 14.97
CA HIS A 33 -22.03 9.94 13.98
C HIS A 33 -23.52 9.93 13.63
N ASP A 34 -23.86 9.82 12.35
CA ASP A 34 -25.25 9.66 11.91
C ASP A 34 -25.64 8.17 11.87
N CYS A 35 -26.74 7.84 12.54
CA CYS A 35 -27.25 6.47 12.61
C CYS A 35 -28.66 6.39 12.03
N THR A 36 -28.87 5.43 11.13
CA THR A 36 -30.18 5.09 10.54
C THR A 36 -30.49 3.62 10.80
N ILE A 37 -31.67 3.33 11.33
CA ILE A 37 -32.18 1.98 11.58
C ILE A 37 -33.34 1.70 10.62
N LEU A 38 -33.28 0.58 9.91
CA LEU A 38 -34.31 0.04 9.06
C LEU A 38 -34.80 -1.30 9.60
N ASP A 39 -36.07 -1.62 9.42
CA ASP A 39 -36.60 -2.94 9.68
C ASP A 39 -36.26 -3.94 8.56
N ALA A 40 -36.70 -5.19 8.68
CA ALA A 40 -36.47 -6.23 7.71
C ALA A 40 -37.07 -5.94 6.31
N THR A 41 -38.06 -5.05 6.23
CA THR A 41 -38.71 -4.64 4.96
C THR A 41 -38.02 -3.42 4.32
N GLY A 42 -37.08 -2.80 5.03
CA GLY A 42 -36.39 -1.59 4.59
C GLY A 42 -37.09 -0.28 4.96
N GLN A 43 -38.14 -0.35 5.80
CA GLN A 43 -38.82 0.81 6.33
C GLN A 43 -37.99 1.48 7.40
N LEU A 44 -38.07 2.82 7.46
CA LEU A 44 -37.33 3.60 8.45
C LEU A 44 -37.97 3.43 9.84
N VAL A 45 -37.22 2.82 10.76
CA VAL A 45 -37.62 2.72 12.16
C VAL A 45 -37.20 3.97 12.92
N GLN A 46 -35.94 4.37 12.80
CA GLN A 46 -35.41 5.49 13.57
C GLN A 46 -34.18 6.13 12.94
N ARG A 47 -33.94 7.39 13.25
CA ARG A 47 -32.68 8.11 13.03
C ARG A 47 -32.30 8.88 14.28
N PHE A 48 -31.01 8.91 14.54
CA PHE A 48 -30.41 9.67 15.64
C PHE A 48 -28.93 9.90 15.39
N THR A 49 -28.36 10.79 16.18
CA THR A 49 -26.91 11.01 16.21
C THR A 49 -26.36 10.61 17.57
N PHE A 50 -25.11 10.15 17.58
CA PHE A 50 -24.34 9.86 18.78
C PHE A 50 -22.88 10.19 18.54
N ASP A 51 -22.09 10.33 19.61
CA ASP A 51 -20.65 10.52 19.55
C ASP A 51 -19.90 9.31 20.14
N SER A 52 -18.57 9.31 20.04
CA SER A 52 -17.74 8.25 20.60
C SER A 52 -17.47 8.40 22.12
N SER A 53 -18.22 9.24 22.83
CA SER A 53 -18.18 9.31 24.30
C SER A 53 -18.90 8.12 24.94
N SER A 54 -18.69 7.91 26.25
CA SER A 54 -19.42 6.89 26.99
C SER A 54 -20.93 7.07 26.90
N ALA A 55 -21.43 8.31 27.03
CA ALA A 55 -22.84 8.63 26.90
C ALA A 55 -23.36 8.39 25.49
N GLY A 56 -22.59 8.75 24.46
CA GLY A 56 -22.96 8.52 23.08
C GLY A 56 -23.04 7.05 22.72
N LEU A 57 -22.09 6.23 23.18
CA LEU A 57 -22.09 4.77 22.97
C LEU A 57 -23.24 4.10 23.74
N GLN A 58 -23.54 4.52 24.97
CA GLN A 58 -24.71 4.06 25.73
C GLN A 58 -26.03 4.43 25.03
N LYS A 59 -26.10 5.61 24.42
CA LYS A 59 -27.24 6.01 23.60
C LYS A 59 -27.42 5.06 22.40
N LEU A 60 -26.35 4.75 21.67
CA LEU A 60 -26.37 3.77 20.58
C LEU A 60 -26.88 2.41 21.08
N GLU A 61 -26.36 1.93 22.20
CA GLU A 61 -26.78 0.68 22.84
C GLU A 61 -28.26 0.67 23.20
N GLN A 62 -28.79 1.72 23.85
CA GLN A 62 -30.18 1.83 24.19
C GLN A 62 -31.11 1.73 22.99
N HIS A 63 -30.70 2.30 21.85
CA HIS A 63 -31.46 2.18 20.61
C HIS A 63 -31.42 0.77 20.03
N ILE A 64 -30.29 0.07 20.14
CA ILE A 64 -30.17 -1.31 19.68
C ILE A 64 -30.96 -2.28 20.59
N CYS A 65 -30.93 -2.08 21.91
CA CYS A 65 -31.69 -2.90 22.85
C CYS A 65 -33.23 -2.77 22.69
N ARG A 66 -33.71 -1.64 22.19
CA ARG A 66 -35.15 -1.41 21.95
C ARG A 66 -35.66 -2.06 20.66
N ILE A 67 -34.75 -2.58 19.84
CA ILE A 67 -35.13 -3.26 18.60
C ILE A 67 -35.61 -4.66 18.95
N ASP A 68 -36.91 -4.89 18.86
CA ASP A 68 -37.44 -6.25 18.85
C ASP A 68 -37.08 -6.90 17.51
N SER A 69 -36.23 -7.93 17.56
CA SER A 69 -35.68 -8.58 16.38
C SER A 69 -36.10 -10.04 16.30
N PRO A 70 -37.39 -10.32 16.02
CA PRO A 70 -37.92 -11.69 15.93
C PRO A 70 -37.28 -12.49 14.77
N HIS A 71 -36.65 -11.77 13.82
CA HIS A 71 -36.05 -12.36 12.62
C HIS A 71 -34.53 -12.48 12.67
N GLY A 72 -33.88 -12.34 13.84
CA GLY A 72 -32.46 -12.51 14.03
C GLY A 72 -31.73 -11.22 14.48
N ALA A 73 -30.44 -11.38 14.78
CA ALA A 73 -29.63 -10.29 15.30
C ALA A 73 -29.46 -9.17 14.25
N PRO A 74 -29.44 -7.89 14.70
CA PRO A 74 -29.29 -6.78 13.80
C PRO A 74 -27.91 -6.75 13.14
N VAL A 75 -27.84 -6.22 11.92
CA VAL A 75 -26.60 -6.02 11.17
C VAL A 75 -26.23 -4.54 11.18
N VAL A 76 -25.08 -4.21 11.76
CA VAL A 76 -24.52 -2.86 11.80
C VAL A 76 -23.51 -2.69 10.69
N VAL A 77 -23.70 -1.73 9.80
CA VAL A 77 -22.82 -1.42 8.69
C VAL A 77 -22.16 -0.06 8.88
N MET A 78 -20.85 -0.02 8.79
CA MET A 78 -20.03 1.18 8.95
C MET A 78 -19.08 1.36 7.76
N GLU A 79 -18.85 2.62 7.36
CA GLU A 79 -17.76 2.97 6.46
C GLU A 79 -16.46 3.19 7.26
N PRO A 80 -15.27 2.73 6.78
CA PRO A 80 -14.00 2.90 7.49
C PRO A 80 -13.47 4.33 7.39
N THR A 81 -14.05 5.27 8.10
CA THR A 81 -13.60 6.66 8.19
C THR A 81 -12.47 6.75 9.23
N GLY A 82 -11.22 6.70 8.78
CA GLY A 82 -10.06 6.68 9.65
C GLY A 82 -10.11 5.56 10.69
N LEU A 83 -10.04 5.91 11.99
CA LEU A 83 -10.20 5.01 13.13
C LEU A 83 -11.53 5.18 13.87
N ALA A 84 -12.42 6.06 13.40
CA ALA A 84 -13.69 6.34 14.06
C ALA A 84 -14.60 5.09 14.24
N TRP A 85 -14.46 4.11 13.35
CA TRP A 85 -15.17 2.82 13.42
C TRP A 85 -14.74 1.92 14.58
N PHE A 86 -13.49 2.11 15.08
CA PHE A 86 -12.86 1.11 15.96
C PHE A 86 -13.54 1.00 17.32
N LEU A 87 -13.72 2.12 17.99
CA LEU A 87 -14.33 2.13 19.32
C LEU A 87 -15.81 1.70 19.32
N PRO A 88 -16.69 2.23 18.44
CA PRO A 88 -18.05 1.73 18.32
C PRO A 88 -18.12 0.23 17.99
N CYS A 89 -17.26 -0.27 17.12
CA CYS A 89 -17.21 -1.69 16.80
C CYS A 89 -16.82 -2.56 18.00
N LEU A 90 -15.80 -2.16 18.77
CA LEU A 90 -15.38 -2.89 19.98
C LEU A 90 -16.46 -2.88 21.04
N TYR A 91 -17.07 -1.71 21.27
CA TYR A 91 -18.15 -1.54 22.25
C TYR A 91 -19.34 -2.44 21.91
N LEU A 92 -19.83 -2.38 20.68
CA LEU A 92 -20.95 -3.23 20.25
C LEU A 92 -20.63 -4.72 20.36
N ARG A 93 -19.44 -5.14 19.99
CA ARG A 93 -19.06 -6.55 20.12
C ARG A 93 -18.88 -7.02 21.56
N ALA A 94 -18.52 -6.14 22.45
CA ALA A 94 -18.40 -6.45 23.88
C ALA A 94 -19.77 -6.55 24.54
N GLN A 95 -20.67 -5.61 24.26
CA GLN A 95 -22.00 -5.55 24.90
C GLN A 95 -23.03 -6.43 24.18
N HIS A 96 -22.94 -6.57 22.86
CA HIS A 96 -23.89 -7.32 22.03
C HIS A 96 -23.15 -8.30 21.09
N PRO A 97 -22.65 -9.44 21.60
CA PRO A 97 -21.90 -10.41 20.79
C PRO A 97 -22.67 -10.98 19.60
N SER A 98 -24.01 -10.99 19.67
CA SER A 98 -24.91 -11.43 18.58
C SER A 98 -24.98 -10.43 17.40
N VAL A 99 -24.69 -9.14 17.62
CA VAL A 99 -24.76 -8.11 16.58
C VAL A 99 -23.65 -8.31 15.56
N LYS A 100 -24.02 -8.45 14.30
CA LYS A 100 -23.09 -8.55 13.19
C LYS A 100 -22.59 -7.16 12.77
N VAL A 101 -21.39 -6.78 13.16
CA VAL A 101 -20.77 -5.53 12.72
C VAL A 101 -20.00 -5.74 11.42
N VAL A 102 -20.33 -4.96 10.39
CA VAL A 102 -19.76 -5.02 9.05
C VAL A 102 -19.06 -3.70 8.72
N ARG A 103 -17.85 -3.78 8.19
CA ARG A 103 -17.12 -2.63 7.65
C ARG A 103 -17.02 -2.71 6.13
N ILE A 104 -17.58 -1.73 5.45
CA ILE A 104 -17.70 -1.75 4.00
C ILE A 104 -16.78 -0.74 3.34
N LYS A 105 -16.23 -1.08 2.17
CA LYS A 105 -15.35 -0.16 1.43
C LYS A 105 -16.15 1.00 0.84
N THR A 106 -15.63 2.22 0.96
CA THR A 106 -16.16 3.47 0.37
C THR A 106 -16.61 3.33 -1.09
N SER A 107 -15.85 2.56 -1.90
CA SER A 107 -16.21 2.34 -3.31
C SER A 107 -17.52 1.56 -3.50
N LYS A 108 -17.88 0.66 -2.57
CA LYS A 108 -19.15 -0.08 -2.61
C LYS A 108 -20.32 0.82 -2.19
N VAL A 109 -20.10 1.67 -1.17
CA VAL A 109 -21.09 2.68 -0.73
C VAL A 109 -21.40 3.65 -1.86
N ALA A 110 -20.35 4.19 -2.51
CA ALA A 110 -20.51 5.08 -3.65
C ALA A 110 -21.19 4.42 -4.87
N ALA A 111 -20.97 3.11 -5.08
CA ALA A 111 -21.66 2.36 -6.13
C ALA A 111 -23.15 2.19 -5.85
N LEU A 112 -23.51 1.86 -4.60
CA LEU A 112 -24.92 1.72 -4.19
C LEU A 112 -25.64 3.08 -4.21
N ARG A 113 -24.97 4.16 -3.77
CA ARG A 113 -25.53 5.53 -3.86
C ARG A 113 -25.88 5.89 -5.30
N ARG A 114 -24.99 5.63 -6.25
CA ARG A 114 -25.25 5.83 -7.69
C ARG A 114 -26.40 4.99 -8.21
N TYR A 115 -26.47 3.72 -7.79
CA TYR A 115 -27.59 2.84 -8.14
C TYR A 115 -28.93 3.38 -7.65
N LEU A 116 -28.98 3.90 -6.44
CA LEU A 116 -30.18 4.52 -5.85
C LEU A 116 -30.47 5.93 -6.40
N LYS A 117 -29.72 6.41 -7.39
CA LYS A 117 -29.84 7.74 -8.03
C LYS A 117 -29.83 8.90 -7.02
N GLN A 118 -29.01 8.76 -5.97
CA GLN A 118 -28.83 9.81 -4.96
C GLN A 118 -27.62 10.65 -5.36
N ASP A 119 -27.87 11.74 -6.08
CA ASP A 119 -26.82 12.68 -6.53
C ASP A 119 -26.37 13.63 -5.41
N ALA A 120 -27.25 13.89 -4.42
CA ALA A 120 -26.91 14.67 -3.25
C ALA A 120 -26.06 13.86 -2.27
N LYS A 121 -25.04 14.50 -1.69
CA LYS A 121 -24.22 13.93 -0.61
C LYS A 121 -24.59 14.63 0.70
N SER A 122 -25.04 13.85 1.68
CA SER A 122 -25.21 14.29 3.07
C SER A 122 -25.02 13.09 3.99
N ASP A 123 -24.57 13.31 5.22
CA ASP A 123 -24.30 12.27 6.22
C ASP A 123 -25.57 11.43 6.49
N ARG A 124 -26.72 12.09 6.43
CA ARG A 124 -28.04 11.45 6.52
C ARG A 124 -28.32 10.46 5.38
N LEU A 125 -27.90 10.78 4.16
CA LEU A 125 -28.06 9.88 3.01
C LEU A 125 -27.02 8.75 3.06
N ASP A 126 -25.85 9.02 3.61
CA ASP A 126 -24.78 8.04 3.73
C ASP A 126 -25.12 7.00 4.78
N SER A 127 -25.62 7.36 5.96
CA SER A 127 -26.10 6.40 6.96
C SER A 127 -27.29 5.56 6.46
N LEU A 128 -28.22 6.15 5.70
CA LEU A 128 -29.33 5.43 5.06
C LEU A 128 -28.82 4.45 3.99
N THR A 129 -27.86 4.86 3.18
CA THR A 129 -27.25 3.99 2.16
C THR A 129 -26.55 2.79 2.79
N LEU A 130 -25.84 3.01 3.90
CA LEU A 130 -25.21 1.93 4.68
C LEU A 130 -26.26 0.97 5.25
N ALA A 131 -27.36 1.50 5.80
CA ALA A 131 -28.45 0.68 6.34
C ALA A 131 -29.16 -0.17 5.26
N LYS A 132 -29.22 0.29 4.01
CA LYS A 132 -29.80 -0.49 2.90
C LYS A 132 -28.92 -1.64 2.40
N MET A 133 -27.62 -1.63 2.69
CA MET A 133 -26.69 -2.64 2.15
C MET A 133 -27.03 -4.10 2.51
N PRO A 134 -27.39 -4.43 3.76
CA PRO A 134 -27.79 -5.78 4.13
C PRO A 134 -29.03 -6.30 3.40
N LEU A 135 -29.91 -5.39 3.00
CA LEU A 135 -31.13 -5.74 2.27
C LEU A 135 -30.88 -6.03 0.78
N VAL A 136 -29.78 -5.49 0.22
CA VAL A 136 -29.42 -5.67 -1.20
C VAL A 136 -28.61 -6.94 -1.42
N ASP A 137 -27.63 -7.22 -0.54
CA ASP A 137 -26.73 -8.38 -0.72
C ASP A 137 -26.16 -8.83 0.64
N PRO A 138 -26.98 -9.54 1.44
CA PRO A 138 -26.59 -9.97 2.79
C PRO A 138 -25.44 -10.97 2.80
N GLU A 139 -25.32 -11.79 1.75
CA GLU A 139 -24.29 -12.83 1.66
C GLU A 139 -22.88 -12.29 1.44
N LYS A 140 -22.76 -11.14 0.80
CA LYS A 140 -21.44 -10.48 0.56
C LYS A 140 -21.02 -9.52 1.65
N LEU A 141 -21.72 -9.50 2.78
CA LEU A 141 -21.38 -8.72 3.95
C LEU A 141 -20.68 -9.59 5.00
N TYR A 142 -19.38 -9.44 5.09
CA TYR A 142 -18.57 -10.16 6.08
C TYR A 142 -18.44 -9.33 7.35
N ALA A 143 -18.66 -9.97 8.50
CA ALA A 143 -18.43 -9.35 9.80
C ALA A 143 -16.98 -8.83 9.90
N VAL A 144 -16.80 -7.74 10.64
CA VAL A 144 -15.47 -7.25 10.97
C VAL A 144 -14.73 -8.32 11.74
N ASP A 145 -13.67 -8.84 11.15
CA ASP A 145 -12.75 -9.71 11.84
C ASP A 145 -11.73 -8.84 12.58
N LEU A 146 -11.82 -8.85 13.90
CA LEU A 146 -10.83 -8.22 14.77
C LEU A 146 -9.77 -9.26 15.11
N PRO A 147 -8.49 -9.02 14.79
CA PRO A 147 -7.44 -9.95 15.18
C PRO A 147 -7.42 -10.10 16.70
N PRO A 148 -6.95 -11.24 17.22
CA PRO A 148 -6.72 -11.42 18.65
C PRO A 148 -5.97 -10.23 19.26
N ALA A 149 -6.28 -9.85 20.50
CA ALA A 149 -5.74 -8.65 21.15
C ALA A 149 -4.20 -8.57 21.07
N ALA A 150 -3.52 -9.70 21.22
CA ALA A 150 -2.07 -9.79 21.08
C ALA A 150 -1.56 -9.37 19.70
N LEU A 151 -2.30 -9.72 18.63
CA LEU A 151 -1.95 -9.38 17.25
C LEU A 151 -2.30 -7.94 16.87
N GLN A 152 -3.24 -7.28 17.55
CA GLN A 152 -3.62 -5.90 17.25
C GLN A 152 -2.44 -4.92 17.42
N GLY A 153 -1.67 -5.09 18.51
CA GLY A 153 -0.46 -4.31 18.74
C GLY A 153 0.59 -4.53 17.65
N LEU A 154 0.85 -5.79 17.31
CA LEU A 154 1.78 -6.16 16.24
C LEU A 154 1.33 -5.59 14.87
N ASP A 155 0.03 -5.60 14.57
CA ASP A 155 -0.54 -5.01 13.35
C ASP A 155 -0.28 -3.50 13.27
N ARG A 156 -0.48 -2.78 14.39
CA ARG A 156 -0.18 -1.34 14.46
C ARG A 156 1.29 -1.05 14.23
N MET A 157 2.19 -1.79 14.89
CA MET A 157 3.64 -1.62 14.75
C MET A 157 4.11 -1.90 13.31
N THR A 158 3.64 -2.99 12.67
CA THR A 158 3.99 -3.30 11.28
C THR A 158 3.46 -2.27 10.29
N ARG A 159 2.30 -1.66 10.55
CA ARG A 159 1.77 -0.53 9.74
C ARG A 159 2.59 0.73 9.93
N GLN A 160 3.01 1.04 11.16
CA GLN A 160 3.86 2.20 11.45
C GLN A 160 5.20 2.07 10.74
N ARG A 161 5.85 0.90 10.84
CA ARG A 161 7.08 0.60 10.10
C ARG A 161 6.91 0.78 8.59
N ALA A 162 5.82 0.27 8.02
CA ALA A 162 5.57 0.42 6.58
C ALA A 162 5.46 1.90 6.15
N ARG A 163 4.82 2.75 6.95
CA ARG A 163 4.72 4.20 6.70
C ARG A 163 6.08 4.89 6.78
N LEU A 164 6.91 4.58 7.78
CA LEU A 164 8.26 5.14 7.91
C LEU A 164 9.14 4.77 6.70
N VAL A 165 9.11 3.50 6.27
CA VAL A 165 9.86 3.05 5.08
C VAL A 165 9.35 3.71 3.79
N GLU A 166 8.05 3.95 3.67
CA GLU A 166 7.47 4.69 2.54
C GLU A 166 7.93 6.16 2.55
N SER A 167 7.96 6.81 3.72
CA SER A 167 8.48 8.16 3.91
C SER A 167 9.96 8.25 3.50
N LEU A 168 10.81 7.35 4.01
CA LEU A 168 12.22 7.26 3.63
C LEU A 168 12.42 7.08 2.14
N THR A 169 11.63 6.23 1.50
CA THR A 169 11.68 6.04 0.05
C THR A 169 11.31 7.32 -0.70
N GLY A 170 10.30 8.03 -0.23
CA GLY A 170 9.88 9.33 -0.76
C GLY A 170 11.00 10.38 -0.66
N ARG A 171 11.67 10.48 0.50
CA ARG A 171 12.80 11.39 0.71
C ARG A 171 13.97 11.03 -0.22
N LYS A 172 14.34 9.73 -0.30
CA LYS A 172 15.40 9.26 -1.21
C LYS A 172 15.13 9.64 -2.66
N ASN A 173 13.88 9.49 -3.12
CA ASN A 173 13.50 9.88 -4.47
C ASN A 173 13.57 11.40 -4.69
N ARG A 174 13.13 12.21 -3.72
CA ARG A 174 13.23 13.68 -3.79
C ARG A 174 14.68 14.13 -3.88
N LEU A 175 15.56 13.61 -3.01
CA LEU A 175 16.98 13.94 -3.05
C LEU A 175 17.64 13.56 -4.37
N GLN A 176 17.32 12.39 -4.91
CA GLN A 176 17.84 11.99 -6.24
C GLN A 176 17.33 12.93 -7.35
N ALA A 177 16.07 13.33 -7.30
CA ALA A 177 15.51 14.26 -8.29
C ALA A 177 16.14 15.64 -8.18
N LEU A 178 16.35 16.15 -6.96
CA LEU A 178 16.97 17.44 -6.68
C LEU A 178 18.41 17.48 -7.24
N ILE A 179 19.24 16.53 -6.80
CA ILE A 179 20.65 16.48 -7.24
C ILE A 179 20.76 16.15 -8.74
N GLY A 180 19.92 15.23 -9.25
CA GLY A 180 19.91 14.89 -10.67
C GLY A 180 19.44 16.03 -11.57
N GLY A 181 18.59 16.93 -11.05
CA GLY A 181 18.12 18.12 -11.75
C GLY A 181 19.18 19.23 -11.81
N TYR A 182 19.85 19.51 -10.70
CA TYR A 182 20.82 20.60 -10.62
C TYR A 182 22.24 20.20 -11.02
N LEU A 183 22.66 19.00 -10.71
CA LEU A 183 24.00 18.48 -10.96
C LEU A 183 23.94 17.11 -11.66
N PRO A 184 23.48 17.06 -12.92
CA PRO A 184 23.26 15.81 -13.65
C PRO A 184 24.55 15.02 -13.81
N GLY A 185 24.53 13.74 -13.41
CA GLY A 185 25.71 12.86 -13.45
C GLY A 185 26.58 12.87 -12.21
N LEU A 186 26.45 13.85 -11.30
CA LEU A 186 27.25 13.91 -10.08
C LEU A 186 27.14 12.63 -9.24
N MET A 187 25.94 12.10 -9.09
CA MET A 187 25.71 10.85 -8.33
C MET A 187 26.38 9.60 -8.93
N ALA A 188 26.74 9.61 -10.20
CA ALA A 188 27.51 8.54 -10.82
C ALA A 188 29.01 8.57 -10.44
N ILE A 189 29.47 9.69 -9.86
CA ILE A 189 30.86 9.91 -9.42
C ILE A 189 30.97 9.67 -7.92
N VAL A 190 30.18 10.39 -7.13
CA VAL A 190 30.28 10.43 -5.65
C VAL A 190 29.25 9.58 -4.93
N GLY A 191 28.38 8.86 -5.67
CA GLY A 191 27.30 8.06 -5.09
C GLY A 191 26.04 8.87 -4.80
N LYS A 192 25.09 8.25 -4.13
CA LYS A 192 23.79 8.86 -3.80
C LYS A 192 23.91 9.79 -2.59
N PRO A 193 22.98 10.76 -2.41
CA PRO A 193 23.07 11.75 -1.34
C PRO A 193 23.22 11.19 0.08
N TRP A 194 22.68 10.02 0.35
CA TRP A 194 22.79 9.36 1.66
C TRP A 194 24.03 8.49 1.83
N GLU A 195 24.85 8.31 0.79
CA GLU A 195 26.10 7.54 0.87
C GLU A 195 27.23 8.36 1.47
N PRO A 196 28.23 7.72 2.14
CA PRO A 196 29.24 8.39 2.92
C PRO A 196 30.04 9.45 2.15
N VAL A 197 30.45 9.16 0.93
CA VAL A 197 31.25 10.08 0.09
C VAL A 197 30.45 11.35 -0.24
N PHE A 198 29.20 11.21 -0.60
CA PHE A 198 28.33 12.37 -0.88
C PHE A 198 28.10 13.20 0.38
N ARG A 199 27.83 12.58 1.53
CA ARG A 199 27.69 13.28 2.82
C ARG A 199 28.96 14.02 3.20
N ALA A 200 30.13 13.42 2.99
CA ALA A 200 31.41 14.07 3.22
C ALA A 200 31.63 15.28 2.27
N MET A 201 31.22 15.17 1.01
CA MET A 201 31.25 16.27 0.06
C MET A 201 30.38 17.44 0.51
N LEU A 202 29.18 17.20 1.08
CA LEU A 202 28.33 18.28 1.61
C LEU A 202 28.99 19.08 2.75
N THR A 203 29.91 18.46 3.52
CA THR A 203 30.65 19.19 4.56
C THR A 203 31.70 20.14 3.99
N VAL A 204 32.15 19.90 2.74
CA VAL A 204 33.05 20.78 2.02
C VAL A 204 32.27 21.87 1.29
N SER A 205 31.50 21.46 0.29
CA SER A 205 30.61 22.32 -0.50
C SER A 205 29.71 21.49 -1.42
N LEU A 206 28.65 22.08 -1.93
CA LEU A 206 27.92 21.60 -3.10
C LEU A 206 28.14 22.54 -4.32
N ASN A 207 28.75 23.69 -4.11
CA ASN A 207 29.05 24.64 -5.17
C ASN A 207 30.18 24.09 -6.08
N PRO A 208 29.93 23.92 -7.39
CA PRO A 208 30.88 23.35 -8.33
C PRO A 208 32.18 24.19 -8.43
N VAL A 209 32.09 25.52 -8.34
CA VAL A 209 33.25 26.41 -8.42
C VAL A 209 34.17 26.18 -7.21
N THR A 210 33.59 26.10 -6.01
CA THR A 210 34.32 25.85 -4.77
C THR A 210 34.96 24.44 -4.81
N LEU A 211 34.26 23.40 -5.26
CA LEU A 211 34.80 22.05 -5.34
C LEU A 211 35.89 21.90 -6.37
N ALA A 212 35.80 22.59 -7.53
CA ALA A 212 36.84 22.59 -8.56
C ALA A 212 38.13 23.28 -8.10
N GLY A 213 37.99 24.34 -7.28
CA GLY A 213 39.12 25.11 -6.74
C GLY A 213 39.85 24.48 -5.55
N GLN A 214 39.28 23.39 -4.94
CA GLN A 214 39.92 22.75 -3.78
C GLN A 214 41.22 22.03 -4.15
N ASP A 215 42.19 22.04 -3.22
CA ASP A 215 43.39 21.20 -3.35
C ASP A 215 43.01 19.71 -3.40
N THR A 216 43.61 18.96 -4.31
CA THR A 216 43.34 17.54 -4.57
C THR A 216 43.52 16.66 -3.34
N THR A 217 44.62 16.93 -2.58
CA THR A 217 44.97 16.17 -1.37
C THR A 217 43.98 16.45 -0.24
N ALA A 218 43.67 17.75 -0.04
CA ALA A 218 42.70 18.21 0.96
C ALA A 218 41.31 17.68 0.67
N LEU A 219 40.88 17.73 -0.60
CA LEU A 219 39.57 17.21 -1.02
C LEU A 219 39.51 15.69 -0.83
N ARG A 220 40.54 14.93 -1.22
CA ARG A 220 40.60 13.48 -0.99
C ARG A 220 40.49 13.13 0.50
N LYS A 221 41.24 13.86 1.36
CA LYS A 221 41.18 13.68 2.81
C LYS A 221 39.81 14.02 3.39
N ALA A 222 39.15 15.06 2.90
CA ALA A 222 37.82 15.47 3.34
C ALA A 222 36.72 14.42 2.92
N LEU A 223 36.86 13.85 1.73
CA LEU A 223 35.88 12.84 1.22
C LEU A 223 36.11 11.43 1.77
N GLN A 224 37.29 11.14 2.34
CA GLN A 224 37.59 9.87 2.95
C GLN A 224 36.73 9.69 4.21
N ASP A 225 35.82 8.72 4.19
CA ASP A 225 35.05 8.36 5.37
C ASP A 225 35.95 7.75 6.44
N LYS A 226 36.04 8.41 7.59
CA LYS A 226 36.85 7.96 8.73
C LYS A 226 36.39 6.62 9.31
N ARG A 227 35.15 6.20 9.01
CA ARG A 227 34.57 4.92 9.45
C ARG A 227 34.76 3.80 8.42
N SER A 228 35.21 4.12 7.21
CA SER A 228 35.43 3.16 6.14
C SER A 228 36.90 2.82 6.02
N HIS A 229 37.25 1.54 6.07
CA HIS A 229 38.59 1.05 5.78
C HIS A 229 38.89 0.98 4.27
N LYS A 230 37.92 1.31 3.42
CA LYS A 230 38.10 1.31 1.96
C LYS A 230 38.67 2.64 1.51
N ALA A 231 39.81 2.61 0.83
CA ALA A 231 40.36 3.79 0.16
C ALA A 231 39.41 4.26 -0.94
N LEU A 232 39.38 5.59 -1.16
CA LEU A 232 38.66 6.16 -2.29
C LEU A 232 39.34 5.73 -3.60
N PRO A 233 38.57 5.42 -4.67
CA PRO A 233 39.13 5.19 -5.99
C PRO A 233 40.02 6.33 -6.43
N GLU A 234 41.14 6.02 -7.08
CA GLU A 234 42.10 7.06 -7.56
C GLU A 234 41.42 8.04 -8.51
N GLU A 235 40.61 7.53 -9.41
CA GLU A 235 39.87 8.29 -10.42
C GLU A 235 38.75 9.19 -9.86
N LEU A 236 38.36 9.04 -8.58
CA LEU A 236 37.21 9.75 -8.02
C LEU A 236 37.45 11.26 -8.03
N ILE A 237 38.60 11.74 -7.52
CA ILE A 237 38.87 13.18 -7.40
C ILE A 237 39.04 13.84 -8.78
N PRO A 238 39.84 13.26 -9.71
CA PRO A 238 39.92 13.78 -11.08
C PRO A 238 38.58 13.91 -11.76
N ARG A 239 37.77 12.85 -11.70
CA ARG A 239 36.40 12.84 -12.30
C ARG A 239 35.48 13.86 -11.66
N LEU A 240 35.51 14.00 -10.33
CA LEU A 240 34.72 15.00 -9.62
C LEU A 240 35.12 16.41 -10.03
N ARG A 241 36.42 16.71 -10.09
CA ARG A 241 36.93 18.01 -10.50
C ARG A 241 36.52 18.38 -11.92
N THR A 242 36.70 17.46 -12.89
CA THR A 242 36.26 17.67 -14.28
C THR A 242 34.75 17.95 -14.37
N ALA A 243 33.94 17.20 -13.63
CA ALA A 243 32.52 17.44 -13.61
C ALA A 243 32.15 18.80 -12.98
N CYS A 244 32.83 19.18 -11.90
CA CYS A 244 32.61 20.49 -11.24
C CYS A 244 33.04 21.65 -12.14
N GLU A 245 34.15 21.52 -12.89
CA GLU A 245 34.57 22.51 -13.88
C GLU A 245 33.53 22.70 -14.98
N GLN A 246 32.98 21.60 -15.50
CA GLN A 246 31.89 21.63 -16.48
C GLN A 246 30.61 22.29 -15.93
N PHE A 247 30.23 22.00 -14.69
CA PHE A 247 29.11 22.68 -14.02
C PHE A 247 29.39 24.14 -13.80
N ALA A 248 30.59 24.51 -13.38
CA ALA A 248 30.99 25.93 -13.17
C ALA A 248 30.86 26.70 -14.48
N GLN A 249 31.33 26.12 -15.61
CA GLN A 249 31.16 26.73 -16.95
C GLN A 249 29.70 26.89 -17.33
N LEU A 250 28.87 25.92 -17.04
CA LEU A 250 27.43 25.95 -17.33
C LEU A 250 26.67 26.99 -16.51
N TYR A 251 26.97 27.09 -15.22
CA TYR A 251 26.21 27.95 -14.31
C TYR A 251 26.71 29.41 -14.31
N ARG A 252 27.95 29.69 -14.66
CA ARG A 252 28.50 31.05 -14.70
C ARG A 252 27.62 32.02 -15.50
N PRO A 253 27.28 31.78 -16.78
CA PRO A 253 26.45 32.72 -17.55
C PRO A 253 25.03 32.84 -17.00
N ILE A 254 24.52 31.84 -16.31
CA ILE A 254 23.18 31.84 -15.69
C ILE A 254 23.18 32.79 -14.48
N ILE A 255 24.24 32.75 -13.68
CA ILE A 255 24.42 33.65 -12.53
C ILE A 255 24.69 35.09 -13.00
N GLU A 256 25.56 35.29 -14.00
CA GLU A 256 25.86 36.59 -14.61
C GLU A 256 24.61 37.26 -15.21
N ALA A 257 23.68 36.45 -15.75
CA ALA A 257 22.38 36.93 -16.25
C ALA A 257 21.37 37.24 -15.12
N GLY A 258 21.71 37.02 -13.86
CA GLY A 258 20.85 37.26 -12.70
C GLY A 258 19.69 36.26 -12.57
N LEU A 259 19.75 35.12 -13.29
CA LEU A 259 18.72 34.07 -13.24
C LEU A 259 18.88 33.17 -12.00
N LEU A 260 20.08 33.09 -11.44
CA LEU A 260 20.40 32.45 -10.16
C LEU A 260 21.33 33.35 -9.35
N THR A 261 21.34 33.15 -8.03
CA THR A 261 22.27 33.84 -7.12
C THR A 261 23.52 32.99 -6.87
N GLU A 262 24.61 33.61 -6.43
CA GLU A 262 25.85 32.89 -6.06
C GLU A 262 25.64 31.91 -4.90
N ILE A 263 24.71 32.20 -4.00
CA ILE A 263 24.39 31.36 -2.83
C ILE A 263 23.48 30.18 -3.16
N PHE A 264 23.01 30.03 -4.41
CA PHE A 264 22.07 28.98 -4.82
C PHE A 264 22.50 27.58 -4.39
N PHE A 265 23.78 27.24 -4.58
CA PHE A 265 24.26 25.92 -4.20
C PHE A 265 24.39 25.71 -2.68
N ASP A 266 24.53 26.79 -1.91
CA ASP A 266 24.51 26.74 -0.45
C ASP A 266 23.08 26.48 0.05
N ASP A 267 22.09 27.12 -0.55
CA ASP A 267 20.68 26.85 -0.25
C ASP A 267 20.32 25.38 -0.56
N VAL A 268 20.73 24.85 -1.70
CA VAL A 268 20.52 23.44 -2.08
C VAL A 268 21.26 22.51 -1.12
N ARG A 269 22.51 22.81 -0.74
CA ARG A 269 23.26 22.03 0.25
C ARG A 269 22.52 21.97 1.58
N ASP A 270 22.00 23.09 2.05
CA ASP A 270 21.28 23.16 3.33
C ASP A 270 19.93 22.41 3.28
N GLU A 271 19.24 22.44 2.14
CA GLU A 271 18.05 21.63 1.91
C GLU A 271 18.39 20.12 1.97
N VAL A 272 19.42 19.69 1.24
CA VAL A 272 19.89 18.30 1.25
C VAL A 272 20.29 17.86 2.66
N ALA A 273 21.04 18.71 3.38
CA ALA A 273 21.50 18.43 4.74
C ALA A 273 20.31 18.26 5.72
N ARG A 274 19.26 19.08 5.60
CA ARG A 274 18.03 18.94 6.39
C ARG A 274 17.32 17.63 6.10
N GLU A 275 17.12 17.30 4.83
CA GLU A 275 16.48 16.04 4.43
C GLU A 275 17.26 14.81 4.91
N LEU A 276 18.60 14.85 4.87
CA LEU A 276 19.44 13.77 5.37
C LEU A 276 19.32 13.59 6.89
N ARG A 277 19.29 14.68 7.67
CA ARG A 277 19.05 14.58 9.12
C ARG A 277 17.71 13.96 9.45
N LEU A 278 16.65 14.33 8.73
CA LEU A 278 15.32 13.72 8.91
C LEU A 278 15.32 12.24 8.52
N MET A 279 16.07 11.87 7.48
CA MET A 279 16.24 10.46 7.11
C MET A 279 16.95 9.66 8.19
N ASP A 280 18.00 10.22 8.81
CA ASP A 280 18.75 9.55 9.88
C ASP A 280 17.86 9.24 11.09
N VAL A 281 17.00 10.18 11.48
CA VAL A 281 16.01 9.98 12.53
C VAL A 281 15.01 8.87 12.13
N GLU A 282 14.43 8.96 10.93
CA GLU A 282 13.48 7.96 10.47
C GLU A 282 14.12 6.56 10.33
N GLU A 283 15.38 6.45 9.90
CA GLU A 283 16.12 5.18 9.82
C GLU A 283 16.37 4.58 11.20
N GLN A 284 16.66 5.40 12.21
CA GLN A 284 16.80 4.95 13.59
C GLN A 284 15.46 4.45 14.16
N GLU A 285 14.39 5.20 13.97
CA GLU A 285 13.04 4.78 14.37
C GLU A 285 12.61 3.46 13.71
N VAL A 286 12.96 3.25 12.44
CA VAL A 286 12.70 1.97 11.75
C VAL A 286 13.43 0.82 12.44
N LYS A 287 14.72 0.99 12.81
CA LYS A 287 15.52 -0.04 13.49
C LYS A 287 14.94 -0.39 14.88
N GLU A 288 14.57 0.62 15.66
CA GLU A 288 13.99 0.43 16.99
C GLU A 288 12.63 -0.29 16.92
N LEU A 289 11.81 0.12 15.96
CA LEU A 289 10.51 -0.51 15.71
C LEU A 289 10.64 -1.94 15.19
N GLU A 290 11.64 -2.24 14.36
CA GLU A 290 11.95 -3.61 13.91
C GLU A 290 12.36 -4.50 15.09
N ALA A 291 13.17 -3.99 16.00
CA ALA A 291 13.54 -4.71 17.21
C ALA A 291 12.32 -4.97 18.13
N ALA A 292 11.45 -3.96 18.28
CA ALA A 292 10.21 -4.11 19.06
C ALA A 292 9.22 -5.09 18.41
N ILE A 293 9.08 -5.06 17.07
CA ILE A 293 8.28 -6.03 16.31
C ILE A 293 8.82 -7.45 16.51
N ALA A 294 10.13 -7.64 16.46
CA ALA A 294 10.74 -8.96 16.63
C ALA A 294 10.46 -9.54 18.02
N ARG A 295 10.62 -8.73 19.08
CA ARG A 295 10.29 -9.16 20.46
C ARG A 295 8.80 -9.54 20.58
N ARG A 296 7.91 -8.65 20.13
CA ARG A 296 6.46 -8.90 20.22
C ARG A 296 6.03 -10.12 19.39
N TYR A 297 6.61 -10.32 18.24
CA TYR A 297 6.35 -11.49 17.39
C TYR A 297 6.75 -12.79 18.12
N GLN A 298 7.93 -12.83 18.71
CA GLN A 298 8.42 -14.01 19.47
C GLN A 298 7.56 -14.31 20.69
N GLU A 299 7.05 -13.29 21.39
CA GLU A 299 6.10 -13.47 22.49
C GLU A 299 4.78 -14.11 22.04
N ILE A 300 4.30 -13.74 20.85
CA ILE A 300 3.01 -14.24 20.31
C ILE A 300 3.16 -15.63 19.71
N VAL A 301 4.29 -15.90 19.07
CA VAL A 301 4.57 -17.16 18.33
C VAL A 301 5.92 -17.69 18.75
N PRO A 302 6.00 -18.39 19.90
CA PRO A 302 7.23 -19.01 20.36
C PRO A 302 7.76 -20.06 19.37
N GLU A 303 6.86 -20.87 18.80
CA GLU A 303 7.15 -21.83 17.73
C GLU A 303 6.95 -21.16 16.36
N ASP A 304 8.01 -20.64 15.80
CA ASP A 304 7.97 -19.80 14.59
C ASP A 304 7.91 -20.62 13.29
N HIS A 305 6.84 -21.35 13.09
CA HIS A 305 6.62 -22.16 11.90
C HIS A 305 6.66 -21.35 10.60
N LEU A 306 6.23 -20.08 10.61
CA LEU A 306 6.23 -19.24 9.40
C LEU A 306 7.64 -19.02 8.85
N ARG A 307 8.64 -18.80 9.70
CA ARG A 307 10.02 -18.53 9.25
C ARG A 307 10.75 -19.77 8.77
N THR A 308 10.17 -20.96 8.91
CA THR A 308 10.67 -22.16 8.24
C THR A 308 10.47 -22.09 6.72
N ILE A 309 9.51 -21.31 6.23
CA ILE A 309 9.40 -20.96 4.81
C ILE A 309 10.53 -20.00 4.44
N ARG A 310 11.49 -20.46 3.64
CA ARG A 310 12.60 -19.62 3.17
C ARG A 310 12.07 -18.40 2.43
N GLY A 311 12.55 -17.21 2.82
CA GLY A 311 12.08 -15.92 2.31
C GLY A 311 11.15 -15.17 3.26
N LEU A 312 10.57 -15.85 4.26
CA LEU A 312 9.90 -15.17 5.37
C LEU A 312 10.92 -14.87 6.47
N GLY A 313 11.20 -13.59 6.66
CA GLY A 313 12.17 -13.09 7.64
C GLY A 313 11.54 -12.28 8.75
N ALA A 314 12.39 -11.63 9.55
CA ALA A 314 12.00 -10.85 10.73
C ALA A 314 10.99 -9.72 10.47
N VAL A 315 10.85 -9.27 9.22
CA VAL A 315 9.90 -8.23 8.83
C VAL A 315 8.66 -8.81 8.15
N THR A 316 8.86 -9.77 7.24
CA THR A 316 7.78 -10.29 6.40
C THR A 316 6.85 -11.23 7.16
N ALA A 317 7.37 -12.11 8.02
CA ALA A 317 6.58 -13.04 8.82
C ALA A 317 5.66 -12.30 9.81
N PRO A 318 6.14 -11.35 10.66
CA PRO A 318 5.26 -10.56 11.53
C PRO A 318 4.21 -9.75 10.76
N THR A 319 4.60 -9.17 9.60
CA THR A 319 3.68 -8.39 8.77
C THR A 319 2.52 -9.23 8.23
N ILE A 320 2.81 -10.46 7.80
CA ILE A 320 1.81 -11.38 7.27
C ILE A 320 0.92 -11.89 8.42
N LEU A 321 1.52 -12.39 9.50
CA LEU A 321 0.78 -12.91 10.66
C LEU A 321 -0.19 -11.86 11.23
N ALA A 322 0.32 -10.65 11.50
CA ALA A 322 -0.47 -9.57 12.05
C ALA A 322 -1.64 -9.14 11.15
N ALA A 323 -1.44 -9.21 9.83
CA ALA A 323 -2.50 -8.88 8.87
C ALA A 323 -3.50 -10.02 8.68
N VAL A 324 -3.05 -11.27 8.77
CA VAL A 324 -3.90 -12.47 8.68
C VAL A 324 -4.80 -12.59 9.90
N GLY A 325 -4.30 -12.32 11.08
CA GLY A 325 -5.05 -12.54 12.32
C GLY A 325 -5.30 -14.03 12.54
N THR A 326 -6.56 -14.43 12.47
CA THR A 326 -6.99 -15.83 12.62
C THR A 326 -7.05 -16.51 11.25
N PRO A 327 -6.19 -17.50 10.94
CA PRO A 327 -6.17 -18.15 9.62
C PRO A 327 -7.47 -18.92 9.31
N GLN A 328 -8.17 -19.43 10.33
CA GLN A 328 -9.44 -20.16 10.21
C GLN A 328 -10.60 -19.34 9.64
N ARG A 329 -10.48 -18.01 9.60
CA ARG A 329 -11.47 -17.14 8.93
C ARG A 329 -11.53 -17.33 7.42
N PHE A 330 -10.54 -17.98 6.84
CA PHE A 330 -10.52 -18.29 5.41
C PHE A 330 -11.00 -19.71 5.17
N GLN A 331 -12.11 -19.85 4.46
CA GLN A 331 -12.72 -21.15 4.15
C GLN A 331 -11.82 -22.06 3.29
N SER A 332 -10.84 -21.48 2.57
CA SER A 332 -9.94 -22.22 1.70
C SER A 332 -8.67 -21.43 1.39
N GLN A 333 -7.65 -22.13 0.88
CA GLN A 333 -6.45 -21.49 0.32
C GLN A 333 -6.78 -20.54 -0.83
N ALA A 334 -7.81 -20.82 -1.62
CA ALA A 334 -8.27 -19.95 -2.70
C ALA A 334 -8.83 -18.63 -2.14
N ALA A 335 -9.65 -18.70 -1.08
CA ALA A 335 -10.16 -17.51 -0.39
C ALA A 335 -9.01 -16.67 0.22
N PHE A 336 -8.01 -17.31 0.83
CA PHE A 336 -6.81 -16.65 1.34
C PHE A 336 -6.02 -15.95 0.23
N ARG A 337 -5.75 -16.61 -0.90
CA ARG A 337 -5.09 -16.00 -2.06
C ARG A 337 -5.87 -14.81 -2.60
N GLY A 338 -7.20 -14.93 -2.71
CA GLY A 338 -8.10 -13.84 -3.10
C GLY A 338 -7.99 -12.65 -2.16
N TRP A 339 -7.98 -12.88 -0.85
CA TRP A 339 -7.82 -11.84 0.16
C TRP A 339 -6.46 -11.15 0.07
N THR A 340 -5.36 -11.87 -0.16
CA THR A 340 -4.04 -11.26 -0.34
C THR A 340 -3.93 -10.44 -1.63
N GLY A 341 -4.83 -10.66 -2.58
CA GLY A 341 -4.82 -9.99 -3.88
C GLY A 341 -3.71 -10.45 -4.82
N VAL A 342 -3.18 -11.67 -4.63
CA VAL A 342 -2.18 -12.29 -5.52
C VAL A 342 -2.79 -13.20 -6.57
N VAL A 343 -4.05 -12.98 -6.90
CA VAL A 343 -4.78 -13.67 -7.97
C VAL A 343 -4.99 -12.74 -9.15
N ALA A 344 -5.05 -13.29 -10.36
CA ALA A 344 -5.40 -12.53 -11.55
C ALA A 344 -6.88 -12.09 -11.48
N HIS A 345 -7.21 -10.98 -12.13
CA HIS A 345 -8.60 -10.65 -12.40
C HIS A 345 -9.22 -11.76 -13.25
N ALA A 346 -10.44 -12.14 -12.92
CA ALA A 346 -11.28 -12.93 -13.80
C ALA A 346 -12.11 -11.97 -14.67
N SER A 347 -12.16 -12.22 -15.96
CA SER A 347 -13.08 -11.56 -16.90
C SER A 347 -13.56 -12.63 -17.86
N GLN A 348 -14.79 -13.06 -17.63
CA GLN A 348 -15.48 -14.01 -18.48
C GLN A 348 -16.60 -13.27 -19.21
N SER A 349 -16.66 -13.38 -20.51
CA SER A 349 -17.84 -13.11 -21.32
C SER A 349 -18.33 -14.45 -21.89
N ALA A 350 -19.59 -14.56 -22.28
CA ALA A 350 -20.29 -15.81 -22.56
C ALA A 350 -19.44 -16.87 -23.31
N ASP A 351 -18.57 -16.46 -24.24
CA ASP A 351 -17.77 -17.38 -25.07
C ASP A 351 -16.25 -17.22 -24.94
N SER A 352 -15.75 -16.39 -24.01
CA SER A 352 -14.31 -16.18 -23.89
C SER A 352 -13.81 -15.88 -22.50
N ASP A 353 -12.79 -16.63 -22.07
CA ASP A 353 -12.01 -16.35 -20.88
C ASP A 353 -10.84 -15.45 -21.23
N ALA A 354 -10.82 -14.22 -20.74
CA ALA A 354 -9.70 -13.33 -20.92
C ALA A 354 -8.47 -13.81 -20.14
N LYS A 355 -7.46 -14.31 -20.85
CA LYS A 355 -6.21 -14.81 -20.27
C LYS A 355 -5.18 -13.68 -20.07
N GLY A 356 -4.33 -13.80 -19.05
CA GLY A 356 -3.19 -12.90 -18.81
C GLY A 356 -3.55 -11.54 -18.21
N LEU A 357 -4.70 -11.44 -17.56
CA LEU A 357 -5.16 -10.26 -16.85
C LEU A 357 -4.19 -9.86 -15.71
N PRO A 358 -4.13 -8.58 -15.32
CA PRO A 358 -3.33 -8.12 -14.19
C PRO A 358 -3.83 -8.73 -12.88
N MET A 359 -2.95 -8.75 -11.86
CA MET A 359 -3.37 -9.10 -10.52
C MET A 359 -4.42 -8.12 -9.99
N THR A 360 -5.31 -8.62 -9.11
CA THR A 360 -6.30 -7.78 -8.46
C THR A 360 -5.63 -6.68 -7.63
N LYS A 361 -6.28 -5.53 -7.52
CA LYS A 361 -5.87 -4.47 -6.59
C LYS A 361 -6.43 -4.68 -5.18
N ALA A 362 -7.12 -5.80 -4.96
CA ALA A 362 -7.67 -6.18 -3.66
C ALA A 362 -6.56 -6.51 -2.64
N GLY A 363 -6.95 -6.61 -1.39
CA GLY A 363 -6.08 -7.00 -0.28
C GLY A 363 -5.14 -5.90 0.24
N PRO A 364 -4.51 -6.17 1.39
CA PRO A 364 -3.62 -5.22 2.05
C PRO A 364 -2.32 -5.03 1.25
N LYS A 365 -1.99 -3.79 0.87
CA LYS A 365 -0.76 -3.46 0.11
C LYS A 365 0.51 -4.01 0.78
N ARG A 366 0.60 -3.91 2.13
CA ARG A 366 1.75 -4.37 2.91
C ARG A 366 1.94 -5.89 2.84
N VAL A 367 0.85 -6.67 2.86
CA VAL A 367 0.91 -8.14 2.71
C VAL A 367 1.40 -8.51 1.32
N LYS A 368 0.89 -7.82 0.30
CA LYS A 368 1.32 -8.04 -1.08
C LYS A 368 2.80 -7.71 -1.28
N LEU A 369 3.30 -6.63 -0.65
CA LEU A 369 4.73 -6.29 -0.67
C LEU A 369 5.56 -7.34 0.07
N ALA A 370 5.12 -7.79 1.25
CA ALA A 370 5.79 -8.84 2.02
C ALA A 370 5.85 -10.16 1.23
N LEU A 371 4.76 -10.55 0.57
CA LEU A 371 4.73 -11.72 -0.32
C LEU A 371 5.66 -11.56 -1.52
N TYR A 372 5.76 -10.36 -2.11
CA TYR A 372 6.69 -10.11 -3.21
C TYR A 372 8.15 -10.30 -2.75
N GLN A 373 8.53 -9.68 -1.63
CA GLN A 373 9.88 -9.79 -1.07
C GLN A 373 10.20 -11.25 -0.68
N ALA A 374 9.27 -11.94 -0.06
CA ALA A 374 9.41 -13.34 0.30
C ALA A 374 9.54 -14.24 -0.94
N ALA A 375 8.75 -14.01 -1.99
CA ALA A 375 8.79 -14.79 -3.21
C ALA A 375 10.10 -14.62 -3.98
N GLU A 376 10.70 -13.42 -3.97
CA GLU A 376 12.04 -13.19 -4.57
C GLU A 376 13.12 -14.06 -3.93
N THR A 377 13.04 -14.27 -2.63
CA THR A 377 13.98 -15.13 -1.89
C THR A 377 13.58 -16.60 -2.00
N ALA A 378 12.31 -16.92 -1.75
CA ALA A 378 11.82 -18.30 -1.68
C ALA A 378 12.11 -19.10 -2.97
N ARG A 379 11.94 -18.50 -4.14
CA ARG A 379 12.26 -19.13 -5.43
C ARG A 379 13.74 -19.51 -5.62
N LEU A 380 14.63 -19.02 -4.77
CA LEU A 380 16.06 -19.36 -4.80
C LEU A 380 16.40 -20.56 -3.88
N TRP A 381 15.42 -21.00 -3.07
CA TRP A 381 15.61 -22.03 -2.05
C TRP A 381 14.62 -23.20 -2.15
N ASP A 382 13.45 -22.99 -2.75
CA ASP A 382 12.38 -23.98 -2.90
C ASP A 382 12.31 -24.45 -4.37
N PRO A 383 12.62 -25.73 -4.67
CA PRO A 383 12.64 -26.25 -6.05
C PRO A 383 11.30 -26.11 -6.77
N GLN A 384 10.18 -26.31 -6.07
CA GLN A 384 8.84 -26.16 -6.67
C GLN A 384 8.56 -24.71 -7.05
N LEU A 385 8.94 -23.75 -6.21
CA LEU A 385 8.79 -22.33 -6.50
C LEU A 385 9.75 -21.86 -7.59
N ALA A 386 10.97 -22.41 -7.60
CA ALA A 386 11.96 -22.17 -8.66
C ALA A 386 11.44 -22.66 -10.01
N LYS A 387 10.87 -23.87 -10.06
CA LYS A 387 10.26 -24.42 -11.28
C LYS A 387 9.13 -23.52 -11.79
N ILE A 388 8.23 -23.08 -10.90
CA ILE A 388 7.14 -22.17 -11.28
C ILE A 388 7.70 -20.88 -11.91
N TYR A 389 8.73 -20.29 -11.30
CA TYR A 389 9.39 -19.11 -11.83
C TYR A 389 10.04 -19.38 -13.19
N TYR A 390 10.77 -20.47 -13.33
CA TYR A 390 11.43 -20.92 -14.56
C TYR A 390 10.42 -21.11 -15.68
N ASP A 391 9.34 -21.87 -15.45
CA ASP A 391 8.27 -22.10 -16.44
C ASP A 391 7.63 -20.80 -16.93
N GLN A 392 7.41 -19.84 -16.03
CA GLN A 392 6.86 -18.54 -16.41
C GLN A 392 7.83 -17.71 -17.27
N MET A 393 9.13 -17.72 -16.92
CA MET A 393 10.15 -16.92 -17.61
C MET A 393 10.57 -17.55 -18.94
N VAL A 394 10.88 -18.86 -18.93
CA VAL A 394 11.46 -19.59 -20.05
C VAL A 394 10.36 -20.08 -21.00
N HIS A 395 9.47 -20.95 -20.52
CA HIS A 395 8.48 -21.59 -21.38
C HIS A 395 7.32 -20.66 -21.77
N LYS A 396 6.82 -19.85 -20.82
CA LYS A 396 5.68 -18.95 -21.09
C LYS A 396 6.09 -17.53 -21.49
N GLY A 397 7.36 -17.22 -21.57
CA GLY A 397 7.88 -15.93 -22.02
C GLY A 397 7.40 -14.71 -21.21
N LYS A 398 7.03 -14.90 -19.94
CA LYS A 398 6.52 -13.80 -19.11
C LYS A 398 7.68 -12.95 -18.57
N PRO A 399 7.48 -11.63 -18.39
CA PRO A 399 8.46 -10.79 -17.71
C PRO A 399 8.55 -11.14 -16.23
N HIS A 400 9.68 -10.81 -15.60
CA HIS A 400 10.02 -11.09 -14.21
C HIS A 400 8.88 -10.83 -13.21
N ASN A 401 8.29 -9.64 -13.22
CA ASN A 401 7.21 -9.29 -12.27
C ASN A 401 5.96 -10.17 -12.42
N LYS A 402 5.65 -10.66 -13.64
CA LYS A 402 4.55 -11.60 -13.84
C LYS A 402 4.90 -13.00 -13.36
N ALA A 403 6.15 -13.43 -13.55
CA ALA A 403 6.65 -14.70 -13.04
C ALA A 403 6.64 -14.73 -11.50
N ILE A 404 7.13 -13.66 -10.85
CA ILE A 404 7.06 -13.53 -9.39
C ILE A 404 5.60 -13.51 -8.90
N GLY A 405 4.68 -12.90 -9.63
CA GLY A 405 3.25 -12.94 -9.29
C GLY A 405 2.69 -14.38 -9.19
N ALA A 406 3.13 -15.29 -10.07
CA ALA A 406 2.77 -16.71 -9.97
C ALA A 406 3.39 -17.35 -8.71
N VAL A 407 4.67 -17.09 -8.44
CA VAL A 407 5.36 -17.57 -7.22
C VAL A 407 4.64 -17.07 -5.96
N MET A 408 4.27 -15.77 -5.89
CA MET A 408 3.51 -15.19 -4.77
C MET A 408 2.21 -15.95 -4.50
N SER A 409 1.48 -16.33 -5.55
CA SER A 409 0.21 -17.07 -5.41
C SER A 409 0.43 -18.45 -4.77
N HIS A 410 1.44 -19.18 -5.20
CA HIS A 410 1.80 -20.47 -4.63
C HIS A 410 2.40 -20.35 -3.22
N LEU A 411 3.20 -19.31 -2.97
CA LEU A 411 3.73 -19.00 -1.64
C LEU A 411 2.61 -18.68 -0.65
N ALA A 412 1.59 -17.93 -1.07
CA ALA A 412 0.43 -17.64 -0.24
C ALA A 412 -0.31 -18.91 0.19
N SER A 413 -0.45 -19.92 -0.69
CA SER A 413 -1.02 -21.21 -0.33
C SER A 413 -0.21 -21.95 0.75
N ARG A 414 1.13 -21.92 0.65
CA ARG A 414 2.03 -22.52 1.64
C ARG A 414 1.94 -21.83 2.99
N ILE A 415 1.91 -20.50 2.99
CA ILE A 415 1.73 -19.69 4.20
C ILE A 415 0.40 -20.03 4.88
N HIS A 416 -0.68 -20.15 4.12
CA HIS A 416 -1.99 -20.53 4.66
C HIS A 416 -1.94 -21.93 5.30
N ALA A 417 -1.32 -22.90 4.63
CA ALA A 417 -1.17 -24.26 5.15
C ALA A 417 -0.39 -24.28 6.47
N VAL A 418 0.79 -23.64 6.51
CA VAL A 418 1.62 -23.55 7.73
C VAL A 418 0.86 -22.87 8.87
N LEU A 419 0.14 -21.78 8.61
CA LEU A 419 -0.65 -21.09 9.63
C LEU A 419 -1.84 -21.92 10.14
N THR A 420 -2.45 -22.73 9.29
CA THR A 420 -3.61 -23.54 9.65
C THR A 420 -3.21 -24.82 10.35
N GLU A 421 -2.16 -25.48 9.85
CA GLU A 421 -1.68 -26.78 10.33
C GLU A 421 -0.71 -26.64 11.52
N GLN A 422 -0.20 -25.44 11.81
CA GLN A 422 0.75 -25.15 12.90
C GLN A 422 1.94 -26.12 12.91
N ARG A 423 2.55 -26.29 11.73
CA ARG A 423 3.73 -27.14 11.55
C ARG A 423 4.76 -26.50 10.63
N ASP A 424 6.00 -26.95 10.74
CA ASP A 424 7.11 -26.48 9.93
C ASP A 424 6.91 -26.77 8.44
N TYR A 425 7.36 -25.85 7.62
CA TYR A 425 7.39 -26.04 6.18
C TYR A 425 8.58 -26.94 5.78
N VAL A 426 8.27 -28.02 5.08
CA VAL A 426 9.25 -28.96 4.58
C VAL A 426 9.52 -28.72 3.10
N LEU A 427 10.80 -28.55 2.74
CA LEU A 427 11.21 -28.41 1.34
C LEU A 427 11.00 -29.72 0.59
N ARG A 428 10.40 -29.63 -0.61
CA ARG A 428 10.17 -30.78 -1.50
C ARG A 428 10.66 -30.47 -2.90
N ASP A 429 11.12 -31.49 -3.59
CA ASP A 429 11.36 -31.42 -5.03
C ASP A 429 10.04 -31.40 -5.81
N VAL A 430 10.15 -31.39 -7.13
CA VAL A 430 8.97 -31.31 -8.01
C VAL A 430 8.09 -32.55 -7.95
N ASP A 431 8.69 -33.69 -7.63
CA ASP A 431 8.00 -34.99 -7.51
C ASP A 431 7.39 -35.19 -6.11
N GLY A 432 7.61 -34.24 -5.20
CA GLY A 432 7.05 -34.25 -3.84
C GLY A 432 7.95 -34.93 -2.80
N ARG A 433 9.14 -35.41 -3.16
CA ARG A 433 10.12 -35.98 -2.24
C ARG A 433 10.70 -34.88 -1.35
N GLU A 434 10.84 -35.13 -0.08
CA GLU A 434 11.50 -34.22 0.86
C GLU A 434 12.98 -34.09 0.53
N VAL A 435 13.48 -32.84 0.57
CA VAL A 435 14.86 -32.52 0.24
C VAL A 435 15.49 -31.60 1.26
N THR A 436 16.77 -31.77 1.48
CA THR A 436 17.57 -30.86 2.30
C THR A 436 17.79 -29.52 1.57
N THR A 437 18.14 -28.50 2.32
CA THR A 437 18.48 -27.17 1.74
C THR A 437 19.61 -27.26 0.71
N ARG A 438 20.59 -28.17 0.89
CA ARG A 438 21.70 -28.38 -0.03
C ARG A 438 21.22 -29.02 -1.34
N GLU A 439 20.46 -30.11 -1.24
CA GLU A 439 19.85 -30.77 -2.41
C GLU A 439 18.95 -29.81 -3.20
N ALA A 440 18.09 -29.04 -2.49
CA ALA A 440 17.22 -28.04 -3.11
C ALA A 440 18.01 -27.03 -3.95
N ARG A 441 19.12 -26.50 -3.41
CA ARG A 441 19.98 -25.57 -4.16
C ARG A 441 20.61 -26.22 -5.39
N THR A 442 21.07 -27.46 -5.27
CA THR A 442 21.65 -28.22 -6.41
C THR A 442 20.57 -28.40 -7.50
N ILE A 443 19.37 -28.85 -7.15
CA ILE A 443 18.25 -29.01 -8.09
C ILE A 443 17.94 -27.69 -8.81
N ILE A 444 17.86 -26.58 -8.06
CA ILE A 444 17.58 -25.27 -8.65
C ILE A 444 18.68 -24.82 -9.61
N GLN A 445 19.95 -24.99 -9.23
CA GLN A 445 21.10 -24.58 -10.04
C GLN A 445 21.21 -25.40 -11.34
N THR A 446 20.92 -26.71 -11.28
CA THR A 446 21.04 -27.59 -12.44
C THR A 446 19.82 -27.56 -13.36
N GLN A 447 18.61 -27.40 -12.82
CA GLN A 447 17.38 -27.60 -13.59
C GLN A 447 16.55 -26.31 -13.79
N TYR A 448 16.58 -25.37 -12.84
CA TYR A 448 15.66 -24.23 -12.82
C TYR A 448 16.34 -22.87 -12.79
N GLN A 449 17.61 -22.80 -13.21
CA GLN A 449 18.31 -21.54 -13.37
C GLN A 449 17.90 -20.87 -14.69
N VAL A 450 17.23 -19.73 -14.60
CA VAL A 450 16.88 -18.95 -15.80
C VAL A 450 18.17 -18.38 -16.44
N PRO A 451 18.45 -18.62 -17.73
CA PRO A 451 19.62 -18.09 -18.44
C PRO A 451 19.69 -16.55 -18.38
N ALA A 452 20.91 -16.02 -18.36
CA ALA A 452 21.15 -14.59 -18.26
C ALA A 452 20.56 -13.82 -19.46
N GLU A 453 20.68 -14.41 -20.66
CA GLU A 453 20.18 -13.88 -21.92
C GLU A 453 18.66 -13.71 -21.88
N ILE A 454 17.93 -14.73 -21.40
CA ILE A 454 16.48 -14.68 -21.25
C ILE A 454 16.09 -13.59 -20.24
N ARG A 455 16.83 -13.47 -19.12
CA ARG A 455 16.59 -12.39 -18.14
C ARG A 455 16.77 -11.00 -18.75
N ALA A 456 17.83 -10.81 -19.53
CA ALA A 456 18.13 -9.55 -20.20
C ALA A 456 17.06 -9.22 -21.25
N GLU A 457 16.68 -10.17 -22.09
CA GLU A 457 15.62 -10.02 -23.12
C GLU A 457 14.27 -9.63 -22.47
N ARG A 458 13.85 -10.33 -21.41
CA ARG A 458 12.58 -10.04 -20.71
C ARG A 458 12.59 -8.68 -20.02
N ARG A 459 13.75 -8.24 -19.52
CA ARG A 459 13.93 -6.89 -18.95
C ARG A 459 13.79 -5.82 -20.04
N ALA A 460 14.48 -5.97 -21.17
CA ALA A 460 14.41 -5.05 -22.28
C ALA A 460 12.98 -4.91 -22.82
N ARG A 461 12.27 -6.02 -23.01
CA ARG A 461 10.88 -6.05 -23.45
C ARG A 461 9.93 -5.35 -22.46
N SER A 462 10.15 -5.51 -21.16
CA SER A 462 9.37 -4.83 -20.13
C SER A 462 9.59 -3.32 -20.14
N THR A 463 10.83 -2.87 -20.35
CA THR A 463 11.20 -1.46 -20.43
C THR A 463 10.59 -0.80 -21.68
N ARG A 464 10.67 -1.45 -22.84
CA ARG A 464 10.06 -0.97 -24.11
C ARG A 464 8.56 -0.78 -23.94
N ARG A 465 7.84 -1.76 -23.38
CA ARG A 465 6.40 -1.67 -23.14
C ARG A 465 6.02 -0.53 -22.19
N LYS A 466 6.84 -0.23 -21.16
CA LYS A 466 6.60 0.90 -20.27
C LYS A 466 6.73 2.24 -21.01
N ARG A 467 7.72 2.38 -21.90
CA ARG A 467 7.90 3.57 -22.75
C ARG A 467 6.70 3.78 -23.66
N ASP A 468 6.24 2.72 -24.35
CA ASP A 468 5.10 2.78 -25.27
C ASP A 468 3.80 3.20 -24.56
N VAL A 469 3.55 2.68 -23.35
CA VAL A 469 2.40 3.07 -22.53
C VAL A 469 2.49 4.52 -22.06
N SER A 470 3.68 4.98 -21.67
CA SER A 470 3.92 6.37 -21.27
C SER A 470 3.68 7.34 -22.44
N THR A 471 4.21 7.02 -23.62
CA THR A 471 4.04 7.83 -24.84
C THR A 471 2.57 7.91 -25.28
N ASN A 472 1.84 6.81 -25.19
CA ASN A 472 0.41 6.79 -25.51
C ASN A 472 -0.46 7.53 -24.47
N ALA A 473 -0.09 7.52 -23.20
CA ALA A 473 -0.76 8.30 -22.16
C ALA A 473 -0.59 9.81 -22.41
N HIS A 474 0.61 10.26 -22.78
CA HIS A 474 0.85 11.66 -23.16
C HIS A 474 0.11 12.07 -24.42
N ARG A 475 0.03 11.21 -25.44
CA ARG A 475 -0.78 11.47 -26.66
C ARG A 475 -2.29 11.52 -26.36
N GLY A 476 -2.77 10.71 -25.42
CA GLY A 476 -4.17 10.71 -24.98
C GLY A 476 -4.55 11.96 -24.20
N SER A 477 -3.66 12.52 -23.37
CA SER A 477 -3.89 13.76 -22.63
C SER A 477 -3.85 14.99 -23.57
N ALA A 478 -2.94 15.02 -24.54
CA ALA A 478 -2.87 16.06 -25.55
C ALA A 478 -4.12 16.12 -26.43
N LYS A 479 -4.67 14.96 -26.83
CA LYS A 479 -5.96 14.89 -27.57
C LYS A 479 -7.18 15.31 -26.73
N ARG A 480 -7.14 15.16 -25.42
CA ARG A 480 -8.21 15.65 -24.51
C ARG A 480 -8.14 17.15 -24.28
N SER A 481 -6.93 17.75 -24.22
CA SER A 481 -6.77 19.21 -24.10
C SER A 481 -7.17 19.92 -25.39
N SER A 482 -6.81 19.38 -26.58
CA SER A 482 -7.21 19.95 -27.85
C SER A 482 -8.73 19.86 -28.13
N ARG A 483 -9.44 18.82 -27.63
CA ARG A 483 -10.89 18.73 -27.71
C ARG A 483 -11.62 19.68 -26.74
N ARG A 484 -11.01 20.07 -25.61
CA ARG A 484 -11.58 21.06 -24.69
C ARG A 484 -11.42 22.50 -25.20
N SER A 485 -10.37 22.79 -25.94
CA SER A 485 -10.17 24.12 -26.56
C SER A 485 -11.06 24.36 -27.81
N SER A 486 -11.48 23.29 -28.50
CA SER A 486 -12.38 23.42 -29.65
C SER A 486 -13.88 23.50 -29.33
N THR A 487 -14.29 23.18 -28.09
CA THR A 487 -15.69 23.33 -27.63
C THR A 487 -16.00 24.65 -26.93
N SER A 488 -14.98 25.49 -26.66
CA SER A 488 -15.19 26.82 -26.04
C SER A 488 -15.26 27.99 -27.05
N SER A 489 -15.17 27.73 -28.36
CA SER A 489 -15.18 28.75 -29.43
C SER A 489 -16.49 28.84 -30.24
N HIS A 490 -17.56 28.16 -29.79
CA HIS A 490 -18.85 28.19 -30.50
C HIS A 490 -20.04 28.52 -29.61
N THR A 491 -19.96 29.61 -28.83
CA THR A 491 -21.17 30.30 -28.30
C THR A 491 -20.78 31.72 -27.90
N HIS A 492 -20.78 32.63 -28.88
CA HIS A 492 -21.10 34.04 -28.72
C HIS A 492 -21.18 34.72 -30.08
N SER A 493 -22.32 34.63 -30.71
CA SER A 493 -22.85 35.67 -31.58
C SER A 493 -24.34 35.48 -31.65
N THR A 494 -25.08 36.37 -31.00
CA THR A 494 -26.24 37.09 -31.58
C THR A 494 -26.91 37.96 -30.52
N GLN A 495 -26.90 39.20 -30.87
CA GLN A 495 -27.91 40.27 -30.69
C GLN A 495 -28.01 41.04 -29.43
N SER A 496 -27.48 42.25 -29.56
CA SER A 496 -27.87 43.49 -28.90
C SER A 496 -29.31 43.86 -29.20
N GLN A 497 -30.01 44.40 -28.19
CA GLN A 497 -30.75 45.68 -28.33
C GLN A 497 -31.57 45.94 -27.03
N GLY A 498 -31.48 47.18 -26.59
CA GLY A 498 -32.59 47.84 -25.87
C GLY A 498 -32.31 48.30 -24.44
N ALA A 499 -31.81 49.50 -24.32
CA ALA A 499 -32.34 50.65 -23.53
C ALA A 499 -32.55 50.49 -22.00
N ASP A 500 -31.90 51.30 -21.33
CA ASP A 500 -32.22 52.49 -20.51
C ASP A 500 -32.18 52.35 -18.98
N GLN A 501 -31.27 53.19 -18.49
CA GLN A 501 -31.40 54.11 -17.32
C GLN A 501 -31.78 53.53 -15.93
N ILE A 502 -30.95 53.71 -14.94
CA ILE A 502 -31.07 54.76 -13.89
C ILE A 502 -30.30 54.37 -12.61
N ARG A 503 -29.32 55.21 -12.27
CA ARG A 503 -28.89 55.68 -10.93
C ARG A 503 -28.33 54.73 -9.89
N SER A 504 -27.06 54.99 -9.60
CA SER A 504 -26.44 54.92 -8.25
C SER A 504 -27.17 55.84 -7.23
N PRO A 505 -26.98 55.69 -5.92
CA PRO A 505 -25.72 56.01 -5.27
C PRO A 505 -25.37 55.10 -4.03
N ALA A 506 -24.10 54.91 -3.81
CA ALA A 506 -23.22 55.27 -2.68
C ALA A 506 -23.69 55.06 -1.22
N ILE A 507 -22.67 54.64 -0.42
CA ILE A 507 -22.29 54.98 0.96
C ILE A 507 -22.31 53.79 1.94
N SER A 508 -21.08 53.42 2.28
CA SER A 508 -20.39 53.29 3.58
C SER A 508 -21.07 52.53 4.73
N HIS A 509 -20.48 51.53 5.21
CA HIS A 509 -19.57 51.40 6.37
C HIS A 509 -18.89 50.06 6.36
#